data_68c9eaea64929f5d74a8ad8f3bc84f2f
#
_entry.id   68c9eaea64929f5d74a8ad8f3bc84f2f
#
_cell.length_a   1.000
_cell.length_b   1.000
_cell.length_c   1.000
_cell.angle_alpha   90.00
_cell.angle_beta   90.00
_cell.angle_gamma   90.00
#
_symmetry.space_group_name_H-M   'P 1'
#
loop_
_entity.id
_entity.type
_entity.pdbx_description
1 polymer ?
#
loop_
_entity_poly.entity_id
_entity_poly.type
_entity_poly.pdbx_seq_one_letter_code
_entity_poly.pdbx_strand_id
1 'polypeptide(L)'
;MKMMTCTAIAAALVLALPGCNQQEATDANEGAAAEVAAADLSALNGVWKSDLASVKWEGKPDEFALQDGTYTCSTCIPPLTAAADGQFHPVADRPYYDSLSVKAVDDRTVEFRRKKGDKDVGSSSWTLSEDGNTLTNNWKDGTTTPATEGTTSLKRAGAAPAGAHAVSGQWNPDRVQNMTEEALNVTYEIAGNKVKSTVQGQSYEAELDGPAVPVQNDPGGTTVAVTREGANGLRETYSRDGKVVAVYTIVPNAVGTSVSVVNSDPRDGSKASWTSNKAS
;
A
#
# COMPACT_ATOMS: atom_id res chain seq x y z
N MET A 1 -11.24 -9.01 -17.92
CA MET A 1 -11.27 -7.57 -17.69
C MET A 1 -10.97 -6.87 -19.00
N LYS A 2 -11.94 -6.11 -19.55
CA LYS A 2 -11.87 -5.52 -20.89
C LYS A 2 -10.89 -4.33 -20.89
N MET A 3 -9.90 -4.37 -21.76
CA MET A 3 -9.10 -3.21 -22.16
C MET A 3 -10.03 -2.19 -22.84
N MET A 4 -10.13 -1.00 -22.29
CA MET A 4 -10.67 0.16 -23.00
C MET A 4 -9.51 1.10 -23.34
N THR A 5 -9.15 1.10 -24.61
CA THR A 5 -8.30 2.10 -25.24
C THR A 5 -9.12 3.38 -25.40
N CYS A 6 -8.72 4.46 -24.74
CA CYS A 6 -9.22 5.80 -25.05
C CYS A 6 -8.23 6.50 -25.97
N THR A 7 -8.66 6.68 -27.20
CA THR A 7 -8.01 7.49 -28.21
C THR A 7 -8.32 8.96 -27.94
N ALA A 8 -7.28 9.77 -27.73
CA ALA A 8 -7.38 11.22 -27.63
C ALA A 8 -7.58 11.82 -29.04
N ILE A 9 -8.66 12.56 -29.22
CA ILE A 9 -8.87 13.41 -30.39
C ILE A 9 -8.58 14.85 -29.95
N ALA A 10 -7.49 15.41 -30.44
CA ALA A 10 -7.20 16.83 -30.38
C ALA A 10 -7.96 17.53 -31.53
N ALA A 11 -8.80 18.49 -31.19
CA ALA A 11 -9.33 19.44 -32.16
C ALA A 11 -8.92 20.86 -31.74
N ALA A 12 -7.97 21.41 -32.46
CA ALA A 12 -7.63 22.82 -32.41
C ALA A 12 -8.63 23.59 -33.26
N LEU A 13 -9.23 24.63 -32.71
CA LEU A 13 -9.93 25.64 -33.49
C LEU A 13 -9.39 27.02 -33.12
N VAL A 14 -8.68 27.59 -34.10
CA VAL A 14 -8.23 28.99 -34.12
C VAL A 14 -9.33 29.82 -34.78
N LEU A 15 -9.78 30.88 -34.13
CA LEU A 15 -10.47 31.98 -34.80
C LEU A 15 -9.98 33.32 -34.28
N ALA A 16 -9.57 34.15 -35.20
CA ALA A 16 -8.96 35.47 -35.05
C ALA A 16 -10.02 36.59 -35.01
N LEU A 17 -9.69 37.60 -34.30
CA LEU A 17 -9.99 39.03 -34.16
C LEU A 17 -10.90 39.70 -35.20
N PRO A 18 -11.46 40.94 -35.00
CA PRO A 18 -10.77 42.13 -34.46
C PRO A 18 -11.67 43.15 -33.69
N GLY A 19 -11.01 44.14 -33.06
CA GLY A 19 -11.61 45.45 -32.98
C GLY A 19 -11.48 46.20 -31.63
N CYS A 20 -10.68 47.24 -31.63
CA CYS A 20 -10.39 48.29 -30.65
C CYS A 20 -11.58 48.85 -29.83
N ASN A 21 -11.34 49.15 -28.58
CA ASN A 21 -11.35 50.53 -28.11
C ASN A 21 -10.71 50.69 -26.72
N GLN A 22 -9.86 51.73 -26.58
CA GLN A 22 -9.25 52.17 -25.32
C GLN A 22 -10.30 52.82 -24.41
N GLN A 23 -10.21 52.50 -23.14
CA GLN A 23 -10.52 53.45 -22.10
C GLN A 23 -9.74 53.08 -20.83
N GLU A 24 -8.81 53.94 -20.46
CA GLU A 24 -8.09 53.94 -19.20
C GLU A 24 -9.09 54.07 -18.03
N ALA A 25 -9.02 53.13 -17.10
CA ALA A 25 -9.46 53.37 -15.73
C ALA A 25 -8.42 52.73 -14.82
N THR A 26 -7.62 53.57 -14.23
CA THR A 26 -6.75 53.28 -13.11
C THR A 26 -7.62 52.87 -11.92
N ASP A 27 -7.56 51.62 -11.50
CA ASP A 27 -7.84 51.24 -10.12
C ASP A 27 -6.82 50.18 -9.72
N ALA A 28 -5.85 50.65 -8.93
CA ALA A 28 -4.94 49.83 -8.18
C ALA A 28 -5.72 49.04 -7.13
N ASN A 29 -6.07 47.82 -7.42
CA ASN A 29 -6.35 46.82 -6.42
C ASN A 29 -5.28 45.73 -6.54
N GLU A 30 -4.13 46.02 -5.93
CA GLU A 30 -3.19 44.94 -5.58
C GLU A 30 -3.94 44.02 -4.60
N GLY A 31 -4.64 43.05 -5.17
CA GLY A 31 -5.10 41.90 -4.44
C GLY A 31 -3.85 41.18 -3.95
N ALA A 32 -3.47 41.44 -2.71
CA ALA A 32 -2.50 40.60 -2.00
C ALA A 32 -2.97 39.15 -2.15
N ALA A 33 -2.26 38.40 -2.99
CA ALA A 33 -2.35 36.96 -2.95
C ALA A 33 -2.04 36.60 -1.49
N ALA A 34 -3.04 36.14 -0.76
CA ALA A 34 -2.83 35.64 0.59
C ALA A 34 -1.78 34.57 0.48
N GLU A 35 -0.57 34.86 0.92
CA GLU A 35 0.50 33.90 1.10
C GLU A 35 -0.08 32.85 2.06
N VAL A 36 -0.49 31.71 1.50
CA VAL A 36 -0.96 30.59 2.29
C VAL A 36 0.20 30.24 3.18
N ALA A 37 0.11 30.58 4.46
CA ALA A 37 1.13 30.32 5.45
C ALA A 37 1.57 28.85 5.27
N ALA A 38 2.86 28.66 5.04
CA ALA A 38 3.41 27.33 4.81
C ALA A 38 2.96 26.44 5.95
N ALA A 39 2.18 25.39 5.65
CA ALA A 39 1.63 24.52 6.66
C ALA A 39 2.75 24.00 7.56
N ASP A 40 2.60 24.16 8.86
CA ASP A 40 3.59 23.66 9.82
C ASP A 40 3.43 22.15 9.98
N LEU A 41 4.30 21.40 9.29
CA LEU A 41 4.35 19.95 9.37
C LEU A 41 5.18 19.46 10.55
N SER A 42 5.70 20.36 11.41
CA SER A 42 6.56 20.01 12.55
C SER A 42 5.87 19.07 13.55
N ALA A 43 4.55 19.10 13.62
CA ALA A 43 3.75 18.18 14.45
C ALA A 43 3.96 16.71 14.07
N LEU A 44 4.32 16.44 12.81
CA LEU A 44 4.60 15.07 12.31
C LEU A 44 5.98 14.56 12.73
N ASN A 45 6.91 15.42 13.17
CA ASN A 45 8.24 14.97 13.61
C ASN A 45 8.16 13.99 14.78
N GLY A 46 8.97 12.93 14.69
CA GLY A 46 9.11 11.92 15.74
C GLY A 46 8.75 10.51 15.28
N VAL A 47 8.62 9.63 16.26
CA VAL A 47 8.27 8.22 16.05
C VAL A 47 6.77 8.02 16.28
N TRP A 48 6.14 7.32 15.35
CA TRP A 48 4.70 7.02 15.36
C TRP A 48 4.49 5.52 15.40
N LYS A 49 3.85 5.03 16.45
CA LYS A 49 3.55 3.61 16.63
C LYS A 49 2.12 3.31 16.20
N SER A 50 1.96 2.39 15.26
CA SER A 50 0.65 1.96 14.74
C SER A 50 -0.16 1.22 15.81
N ASP A 51 -1.40 1.61 15.99
CA ASP A 51 -2.39 0.90 16.81
C ASP A 51 -3.09 -0.17 15.97
N LEU A 52 -2.68 -1.43 16.13
CA LEU A 52 -3.24 -2.56 15.39
C LEU A 52 -4.73 -2.76 15.62
N ALA A 53 -5.27 -2.38 16.79
CA ALA A 53 -6.68 -2.51 17.09
C ALA A 53 -7.56 -1.50 16.32
N SER A 54 -6.96 -0.42 15.83
CA SER A 54 -7.64 0.61 15.06
C SER A 54 -7.72 0.32 13.55
N VAL A 55 -7.03 -0.73 13.08
CA VAL A 55 -6.96 -1.05 11.64
C VAL A 55 -8.33 -1.42 11.09
N LYS A 56 -8.70 -0.79 9.99
CA LYS A 56 -9.93 -1.05 9.22
C LYS A 56 -9.57 -1.24 7.76
N TRP A 57 -10.31 -2.09 7.07
CA TRP A 57 -10.16 -2.35 5.65
C TRP A 57 -11.45 -2.04 4.89
N GLU A 58 -11.28 -1.54 3.68
CA GLU A 58 -12.32 -1.32 2.69
C GLU A 58 -11.85 -1.89 1.34
N GLY A 59 -12.71 -2.59 0.65
CA GLY A 59 -12.37 -3.17 -0.64
C GLY A 59 -13.21 -4.41 -0.94
N LYS A 60 -12.86 -5.06 -2.03
CA LYS A 60 -13.44 -6.36 -2.38
C LYS A 60 -12.76 -7.46 -1.58
N PRO A 61 -13.46 -8.56 -1.31
CA PRO A 61 -12.84 -9.73 -0.70
C PRO A 61 -11.66 -10.24 -1.55
N ASP A 62 -10.62 -10.74 -0.88
CA ASP A 62 -9.59 -11.55 -1.53
C ASP A 62 -10.21 -12.87 -2.00
N GLU A 63 -9.85 -13.29 -3.20
CA GLU A 63 -10.35 -14.54 -3.79
C GLU A 63 -9.22 -15.44 -4.24
N PHE A 64 -9.18 -16.63 -3.67
CA PHE A 64 -8.21 -17.65 -4.04
C PHE A 64 -8.80 -19.05 -3.93
N ALA A 65 -8.24 -19.95 -4.72
CA ALA A 65 -8.60 -21.36 -4.72
C ALA A 65 -7.35 -22.26 -4.78
N LEU A 66 -7.41 -23.34 -4.06
CA LEU A 66 -6.48 -24.47 -4.17
C LEU A 66 -7.29 -25.69 -4.58
N GLN A 67 -7.13 -26.12 -5.82
CA GLN A 67 -7.90 -27.21 -6.42
C GLN A 67 -7.04 -27.94 -7.44
N ASP A 68 -7.18 -29.27 -7.50
CA ASP A 68 -6.49 -30.13 -8.46
C ASP A 68 -4.97 -29.89 -8.52
N GLY A 69 -4.34 -29.70 -7.34
CA GLY A 69 -2.90 -29.44 -7.22
C GLY A 69 -2.48 -28.04 -7.70
N THR A 70 -3.41 -27.14 -7.93
CA THR A 70 -3.14 -25.78 -8.43
C THR A 70 -3.68 -24.73 -7.46
N TYR A 71 -2.85 -23.76 -7.10
CA TYR A 71 -3.22 -22.56 -6.38
C TYR A 71 -3.47 -21.43 -7.38
N THR A 72 -4.60 -20.74 -7.21
CA THR A 72 -4.95 -19.53 -7.96
C THR A 72 -5.34 -18.41 -7.02
N CYS A 73 -4.92 -17.18 -7.32
CA CYS A 73 -5.36 -15.95 -6.65
C CYS A 73 -5.81 -14.97 -7.73
N SER A 74 -7.11 -14.82 -7.90
CA SER A 74 -7.71 -13.96 -8.93
C SER A 74 -7.62 -12.49 -8.58
N THR A 75 -7.58 -12.15 -7.29
CA THR A 75 -7.48 -10.77 -6.76
C THR A 75 -6.04 -10.32 -6.54
N CYS A 76 -5.06 -11.22 -6.59
CA CYS A 76 -3.64 -10.82 -6.57
C CYS A 76 -3.30 -9.90 -7.74
N ILE A 77 -2.36 -8.96 -7.53
CA ILE A 77 -1.95 -7.99 -8.56
C ILE A 77 -0.48 -8.18 -8.94
N PRO A 78 -0.21 -8.69 -10.15
CA PRO A 78 -1.14 -9.32 -11.11
C PRO A 78 -1.75 -10.61 -10.57
N PRO A 79 -2.78 -11.21 -11.18
CA PRO A 79 -3.31 -12.52 -10.81
C PRO A 79 -2.20 -13.59 -10.77
N LEU A 80 -2.34 -14.56 -9.88
CA LEU A 80 -1.32 -15.57 -9.62
C LEU A 80 -1.88 -16.97 -9.82
N THR A 81 -1.10 -17.83 -10.49
CA THR A 81 -1.33 -19.26 -10.57
C THR A 81 -0.01 -19.97 -10.30
N ALA A 82 -0.02 -21.01 -9.46
CA ALA A 82 1.15 -21.81 -9.14
C ALA A 82 0.76 -23.26 -8.84
N ALA A 83 1.64 -24.22 -9.14
CA ALA A 83 1.47 -25.58 -8.66
C ALA A 83 1.56 -25.64 -7.13
N ALA A 84 0.76 -26.51 -6.51
CA ALA A 84 0.68 -26.66 -5.06
C ALA A 84 1.26 -28.01 -4.60
N ASP A 85 2.43 -28.36 -5.14
CA ASP A 85 3.16 -29.62 -4.91
C ASP A 85 4.26 -29.50 -3.83
N GLY A 86 4.39 -28.30 -3.22
CA GLY A 86 5.40 -28.01 -2.22
C GLY A 86 6.79 -27.71 -2.79
N GLN A 87 6.97 -27.73 -4.11
CA GLN A 87 8.22 -27.36 -4.78
C GLN A 87 8.22 -25.87 -5.13
N PHE A 88 9.40 -25.28 -5.34
CA PHE A 88 9.51 -23.91 -5.82
C PHE A 88 9.31 -23.86 -7.34
N HIS A 89 8.35 -23.05 -7.76
CA HIS A 89 8.05 -22.77 -9.16
C HIS A 89 8.31 -21.31 -9.48
N PRO A 90 8.84 -20.99 -10.68
CA PRO A 90 9.04 -19.61 -11.11
C PRO A 90 7.71 -18.86 -11.17
N VAL A 91 7.71 -17.60 -10.74
CA VAL A 91 6.58 -16.68 -10.89
C VAL A 91 7.07 -15.37 -11.49
N ALA A 92 6.32 -14.84 -12.44
CA ALA A 92 6.64 -13.58 -13.11
C ALA A 92 5.95 -12.40 -12.44
N ASP A 93 6.46 -11.19 -12.74
CA ASP A 93 5.87 -9.91 -12.37
C ASP A 93 5.65 -9.71 -10.86
N ARG A 94 6.59 -10.27 -10.05
CA ARG A 94 6.63 -10.14 -8.60
C ARG A 94 7.91 -9.43 -8.17
N PRO A 95 7.85 -8.17 -7.72
CA PRO A 95 9.05 -7.40 -7.44
C PRO A 95 9.90 -7.98 -6.29
N TYR A 96 9.25 -8.61 -5.31
CA TYR A 96 9.88 -9.07 -4.08
C TYR A 96 10.30 -10.54 -4.08
N TYR A 97 9.81 -11.34 -5.01
CA TYR A 97 10.17 -12.75 -5.16
C TYR A 97 9.99 -13.21 -6.62
N ASP A 98 10.69 -14.24 -7.03
CA ASP A 98 10.65 -14.83 -8.38
C ASP A 98 10.33 -16.33 -8.36
N SER A 99 10.24 -16.91 -7.15
CA SER A 99 9.87 -18.31 -6.97
C SER A 99 8.92 -18.46 -5.79
N LEU A 100 7.90 -19.29 -5.96
CA LEU A 100 6.87 -19.58 -4.98
C LEU A 100 6.72 -21.09 -4.82
N SER A 101 6.68 -21.55 -3.58
CA SER A 101 6.25 -22.89 -3.19
C SER A 101 4.90 -22.77 -2.48
N VAL A 102 3.94 -23.60 -2.88
CA VAL A 102 2.63 -23.74 -2.23
C VAL A 102 2.46 -25.20 -1.85
N LYS A 103 2.05 -25.47 -0.61
CA LYS A 103 1.86 -26.83 -0.10
C LYS A 103 0.58 -26.91 0.74
N ALA A 104 -0.36 -27.76 0.34
CA ALA A 104 -1.38 -28.24 1.26
C ALA A 104 -0.73 -29.17 2.29
N VAL A 105 -0.76 -28.77 3.57
CA VAL A 105 -0.19 -29.57 4.67
C VAL A 105 -1.20 -30.60 5.15
N ASP A 106 -2.42 -30.17 5.31
CA ASP A 106 -3.60 -30.97 5.67
C ASP A 106 -4.87 -30.30 5.11
N ASP A 107 -6.04 -30.82 5.42
CA ASP A 107 -7.32 -30.32 4.89
C ASP A 107 -7.66 -28.87 5.24
N ARG A 108 -6.90 -28.23 6.15
CA ARG A 108 -7.18 -26.89 6.70
C ARG A 108 -5.97 -25.98 6.73
N THR A 109 -4.80 -26.48 6.35
CA THR A 109 -3.52 -25.75 6.43
C THR A 109 -2.81 -25.74 5.08
N VAL A 110 -2.42 -24.52 4.66
CA VAL A 110 -1.62 -24.31 3.45
C VAL A 110 -0.41 -23.47 3.80
N GLU A 111 0.77 -23.90 3.36
CA GLU A 111 2.03 -23.20 3.51
C GLU A 111 2.50 -22.59 2.19
N PHE A 112 3.07 -21.40 2.30
CA PHE A 112 3.69 -20.67 1.21
C PHE A 112 5.13 -20.31 1.57
N ARG A 113 6.06 -20.48 0.63
CA ARG A 113 7.43 -20.00 0.76
C ARG A 113 7.83 -19.24 -0.50
N ARG A 114 8.62 -18.18 -0.32
CA ARG A 114 9.01 -17.27 -1.40
C ARG A 114 10.52 -17.15 -1.43
N LYS A 115 11.09 -17.16 -2.64
CA LYS A 115 12.51 -16.90 -2.88
C LYS A 115 12.71 -15.77 -3.87
N LYS A 116 13.84 -15.08 -3.74
CA LYS A 116 14.41 -14.18 -4.74
C LYS A 116 15.80 -14.71 -5.09
N GLY A 117 15.96 -15.30 -6.28
CA GLY A 117 17.10 -16.17 -6.58
C GLY A 117 17.16 -17.32 -5.57
N ASP A 118 18.32 -17.53 -4.96
CA ASP A 118 18.52 -18.60 -3.95
C ASP A 118 18.13 -18.18 -2.52
N LYS A 119 17.79 -16.90 -2.30
CA LYS A 119 17.49 -16.38 -0.96
C LYS A 119 16.02 -16.58 -0.61
N ASP A 120 15.75 -17.16 0.56
CA ASP A 120 14.40 -17.16 1.15
C ASP A 120 14.05 -15.71 1.57
N VAL A 121 12.93 -15.19 1.05
CA VAL A 121 12.48 -13.81 1.30
C VAL A 121 11.12 -13.73 1.97
N GLY A 122 10.47 -14.85 2.25
CA GLY A 122 9.22 -14.84 3.00
C GLY A 122 8.55 -16.20 3.09
N SER A 123 7.68 -16.31 4.07
CA SER A 123 6.82 -17.48 4.27
C SER A 123 5.47 -17.06 4.83
N SER A 124 4.48 -17.92 4.66
CA SER A 124 3.19 -17.80 5.36
C SER A 124 2.56 -19.17 5.54
N SER A 125 1.86 -19.33 6.66
CA SER A 125 1.05 -20.50 6.97
C SER A 125 -0.38 -20.07 7.22
N TRP A 126 -1.29 -20.55 6.41
CA TRP A 126 -2.72 -20.28 6.50
C TRP A 126 -3.41 -21.44 7.17
N THR A 127 -4.16 -21.19 8.23
CA THR A 127 -4.90 -22.22 8.98
C THR A 127 -6.36 -21.82 9.12
N LEU A 128 -7.25 -22.69 8.66
CA LEU A 128 -8.70 -22.50 8.75
C LEU A 128 -9.21 -22.93 10.12
N SER A 129 -10.07 -22.11 10.74
CA SER A 129 -10.76 -22.42 12.00
C SER A 129 -11.72 -23.62 11.85
N GLU A 130 -12.07 -24.27 12.95
CA GLU A 130 -12.95 -25.47 12.94
C GLU A 130 -14.31 -25.23 12.33
N ASP A 131 -14.86 -24.06 12.55
CA ASP A 131 -16.14 -23.65 11.98
C ASP A 131 -16.06 -23.21 10.51
N GLY A 132 -14.84 -23.19 9.93
CA GLY A 132 -14.60 -22.79 8.54
C GLY A 132 -14.75 -21.31 8.26
N ASN A 133 -14.89 -20.43 9.26
CA ASN A 133 -15.26 -19.02 9.08
C ASN A 133 -14.09 -18.04 9.28
N THR A 134 -12.97 -18.49 9.87
CA THR A 134 -11.80 -17.66 10.10
C THR A 134 -10.56 -18.32 9.51
N LEU A 135 -9.81 -17.56 8.69
CA LEU A 135 -8.51 -17.96 8.19
C LEU A 135 -7.43 -17.15 8.92
N THR A 136 -6.55 -17.85 9.63
CA THR A 136 -5.40 -17.26 10.30
C THR A 136 -4.18 -17.39 9.41
N ASN A 137 -3.49 -16.29 9.16
CA ASN A 137 -2.24 -16.24 8.41
C ASN A 137 -1.10 -15.83 9.34
N ASN A 138 -0.19 -16.76 9.63
CA ASN A 138 1.10 -16.47 10.24
C ASN A 138 2.11 -16.23 9.12
N TRP A 139 2.73 -15.06 9.10
CA TRP A 139 3.60 -14.66 8.01
C TRP A 139 4.94 -14.13 8.49
N LYS A 140 5.94 -14.27 7.63
CA LYS A 140 7.27 -13.70 7.78
C LYS A 140 7.69 -13.03 6.48
N ASP A 141 8.19 -11.81 6.58
CA ASP A 141 8.78 -11.03 5.49
C ASP A 141 10.28 -10.85 5.75
N GLY A 142 11.11 -11.45 4.92
CA GLY A 142 12.56 -11.34 4.94
C GLY A 142 13.10 -10.36 3.90
N THR A 143 12.24 -9.57 3.25
CA THR A 143 12.68 -8.49 2.35
C THR A 143 13.14 -7.25 3.10
N THR A 144 12.78 -7.14 4.38
CA THR A 144 13.21 -6.08 5.29
C THR A 144 14.38 -6.52 6.19
N THR A 145 15.08 -5.55 6.78
CA THR A 145 16.14 -5.81 7.76
C THR A 145 15.98 -4.89 8.98
N PRO A 146 15.66 -5.44 10.16
CA PRO A 146 15.39 -6.87 10.44
C PRO A 146 14.17 -7.42 9.72
N ALA A 147 14.08 -8.75 9.57
CA ALA A 147 12.89 -9.40 9.03
C ALA A 147 11.68 -9.13 9.93
N THR A 148 10.52 -8.94 9.33
CA THR A 148 9.27 -8.73 10.05
C THR A 148 8.39 -9.97 10.00
N GLU A 149 7.60 -10.18 11.04
CA GLU A 149 6.65 -11.27 11.13
C GLU A 149 5.40 -10.84 11.88
N GLY A 150 4.32 -11.55 11.64
CA GLY A 150 3.05 -11.23 12.28
C GLY A 150 1.98 -12.29 12.04
N THR A 151 0.83 -12.01 12.63
CA THR A 151 -0.37 -12.83 12.47
C THR A 151 -1.54 -11.95 12.07
N THR A 152 -2.21 -12.34 10.99
CA THR A 152 -3.45 -11.69 10.54
C THR A 152 -4.58 -12.70 10.49
N SER A 153 -5.82 -12.25 10.66
CA SER A 153 -7.00 -13.05 10.42
C SER A 153 -7.88 -12.45 9.34
N LEU A 154 -8.58 -13.35 8.63
CA LEU A 154 -9.56 -13.02 7.61
C LEU A 154 -10.87 -13.71 7.96
N LYS A 155 -12.00 -13.10 7.61
CA LYS A 155 -13.33 -13.66 7.72
C LYS A 155 -13.83 -14.11 6.37
N ARG A 156 -14.47 -15.27 6.35
CA ARG A 156 -15.06 -15.82 5.12
C ARG A 156 -16.17 -14.90 4.60
N ALA A 157 -16.06 -14.50 3.34
CA ALA A 157 -17.03 -13.69 2.62
C ALA A 157 -17.80 -14.52 1.57
N GLY A 158 -17.20 -15.59 1.06
CA GLY A 158 -17.81 -16.49 0.09
C GLY A 158 -17.29 -17.92 0.22
N ALA A 159 -18.11 -18.87 -0.21
CA ALA A 159 -17.79 -20.30 -0.13
C ALA A 159 -16.63 -20.68 -1.05
N ALA A 160 -15.92 -21.75 -0.71
CA ALA A 160 -14.98 -22.41 -1.61
C ALA A 160 -15.71 -22.98 -2.82
N PRO A 161 -15.05 -23.03 -3.99
CA PRO A 161 -15.54 -23.84 -5.13
C PRO A 161 -15.70 -25.32 -4.73
N ALA A 162 -16.66 -26.00 -5.34
CA ALA A 162 -16.89 -27.42 -5.06
C ALA A 162 -15.62 -28.25 -5.38
N GLY A 163 -15.20 -29.09 -4.43
CA GLY A 163 -13.98 -29.91 -4.56
C GLY A 163 -12.65 -29.20 -4.32
N ALA A 164 -12.68 -27.89 -4.03
CA ALA A 164 -11.47 -27.17 -3.64
C ALA A 164 -11.10 -27.39 -2.17
N HIS A 165 -9.82 -27.18 -1.84
CA HIS A 165 -9.32 -27.22 -0.47
C HIS A 165 -10.09 -26.23 0.42
N ALA A 166 -10.29 -26.56 1.69
CA ALA A 166 -11.16 -25.82 2.59
C ALA A 166 -10.75 -24.35 2.82
N VAL A 167 -9.47 -23.97 2.65
CA VAL A 167 -9.01 -22.58 2.73
C VAL A 167 -9.47 -21.74 1.55
N SER A 168 -9.89 -22.34 0.43
CA SER A 168 -10.35 -21.64 -0.77
C SER A 168 -11.60 -20.81 -0.51
N GLY A 169 -11.85 -19.80 -1.35
CA GLY A 169 -13.04 -18.97 -1.31
C GLY A 169 -12.74 -17.48 -1.32
N GLN A 170 -13.71 -16.71 -0.84
CA GLN A 170 -13.58 -15.26 -0.71
C GLN A 170 -13.42 -14.87 0.77
N TRP A 171 -12.52 -13.93 1.02
CA TRP A 171 -12.08 -13.58 2.37
C TRP A 171 -11.94 -12.07 2.55
N ASN A 172 -12.54 -11.53 3.61
CA ASN A 172 -12.30 -10.14 4.02
C ASN A 172 -11.21 -10.09 5.08
N PRO A 173 -10.23 -9.18 5.00
CA PRO A 173 -9.35 -8.89 6.12
C PRO A 173 -10.17 -8.54 7.37
N ASP A 174 -9.79 -9.10 8.52
CA ASP A 174 -10.51 -8.91 9.79
C ASP A 174 -9.64 -8.20 10.83
N ARG A 175 -8.44 -8.73 11.10
CA ARG A 175 -7.58 -8.19 12.15
C ARG A 175 -6.11 -8.46 11.90
N VAL A 176 -5.26 -7.49 12.26
CA VAL A 176 -3.84 -7.74 12.56
C VAL A 176 -3.76 -8.07 14.05
N GLN A 177 -3.43 -9.34 14.37
CA GLN A 177 -3.39 -9.81 15.76
C GLN A 177 -2.09 -9.40 16.46
N ASN A 178 -0.98 -9.53 15.75
CA ASN A 178 0.34 -9.11 16.19
C ASN A 178 1.24 -8.81 14.99
N MET A 179 2.32 -8.09 15.27
CA MET A 179 3.40 -7.79 14.32
C MET A 179 4.66 -7.51 15.12
N THR A 180 5.83 -7.75 14.54
CA THR A 180 7.13 -7.36 15.08
C THR A 180 7.10 -5.90 15.53
N GLU A 181 7.57 -5.62 16.74
CA GLU A 181 7.46 -4.31 17.39
C GLU A 181 8.07 -3.19 16.54
N GLU A 182 9.25 -3.43 15.96
CA GLU A 182 9.93 -2.46 15.09
C GLU A 182 9.14 -2.13 13.84
N ALA A 183 8.34 -3.07 13.35
CA ALA A 183 7.50 -2.88 12.17
C ALA A 183 6.28 -1.97 12.42
N LEU A 184 5.95 -1.73 13.69
CA LEU A 184 4.88 -0.81 14.07
C LEU A 184 5.29 0.65 14.01
N ASN A 185 6.60 0.92 13.99
CA ASN A 185 7.13 2.27 14.14
C ASN A 185 7.48 2.88 12.78
N VAL A 186 7.00 4.10 12.57
CA VAL A 186 7.39 4.99 11.48
C VAL A 186 8.01 6.24 12.08
N THR A 187 9.18 6.65 11.58
CA THR A 187 9.83 7.89 12.00
C THR A 187 9.72 8.92 10.89
N TYR A 188 9.32 10.14 11.25
CA TYR A 188 9.38 11.31 10.37
C TYR A 188 10.35 12.35 10.94
N GLU A 189 11.22 12.87 10.07
CA GLU A 189 12.12 13.99 10.31
C GLU A 189 11.82 15.03 9.23
N ILE A 190 11.21 16.16 9.61
CA ILE A 190 10.79 17.23 8.69
C ILE A 190 11.54 18.49 9.05
N ALA A 191 12.28 19.05 8.07
CA ALA A 191 13.06 20.26 8.22
C ALA A 191 12.89 21.16 6.96
N GLY A 192 12.20 22.28 7.12
CA GLY A 192 11.87 23.15 5.98
C GLY A 192 10.96 22.42 4.99
N ASN A 193 11.43 22.25 3.74
CA ASN A 193 10.72 21.52 2.71
C ASN A 193 11.20 20.05 2.54
N LYS A 194 12.09 19.56 3.41
CA LYS A 194 12.59 18.19 3.35
C LYS A 194 11.82 17.30 4.31
N VAL A 195 11.44 16.14 3.81
CA VAL A 195 10.77 15.06 4.56
C VAL A 195 11.62 13.82 4.45
N LYS A 196 12.07 13.31 5.59
CA LYS A 196 12.69 12.00 5.71
C LYS A 196 11.77 11.07 6.47
N SER A 197 11.58 9.86 5.97
CA SER A 197 10.83 8.80 6.64
C SER A 197 11.67 7.54 6.74
N THR A 198 11.49 6.83 7.85
CA THR A 198 12.11 5.52 8.07
C THR A 198 11.08 4.56 8.64
N VAL A 199 10.95 3.39 8.01
CA VAL A 199 10.08 2.30 8.43
C VAL A 199 10.70 0.96 8.06
N GLN A 200 10.78 0.01 8.99
CA GLN A 200 11.24 -1.37 8.73
C GLN A 200 12.61 -1.46 8.02
N GLY A 201 13.55 -0.54 8.34
CA GLY A 201 14.87 -0.48 7.69
C GLY A 201 14.88 0.13 6.28
N GLN A 202 13.73 0.46 5.72
CA GLN A 202 13.61 1.25 4.51
C GLN A 202 13.52 2.74 4.84
N SER A 203 13.99 3.61 3.94
CA SER A 203 13.93 5.05 4.16
C SER A 203 13.89 5.83 2.85
N TYR A 204 13.43 7.06 2.93
CA TYR A 204 13.59 8.04 1.87
C TYR A 204 13.87 9.43 2.45
N GLU A 205 14.46 10.30 1.66
CA GLU A 205 14.51 11.74 1.88
C GLU A 205 14.02 12.43 0.60
N ALA A 206 12.91 13.14 0.69
CA ALA A 206 12.26 13.81 -0.43
C ALA A 206 12.06 15.29 -0.15
N GLU A 207 12.03 16.10 -1.19
CA GLU A 207 11.52 17.46 -1.11
C GLU A 207 10.00 17.42 -1.15
N LEU A 208 9.38 18.19 -0.26
CA LEU A 208 7.93 18.38 -0.25
C LEU A 208 7.48 19.06 -1.55
N ASP A 209 6.48 18.49 -2.19
CA ASP A 209 5.98 18.90 -3.51
C ASP A 209 7.05 18.77 -4.65
N GLY A 210 8.14 18.05 -4.38
CA GLY A 210 9.22 17.79 -5.31
C GLY A 210 9.05 16.50 -6.14
N PRO A 211 10.04 16.14 -6.94
CA PRO A 211 10.03 14.91 -7.74
C PRO A 211 10.09 13.67 -6.85
N ALA A 212 9.62 12.54 -7.39
CA ALA A 212 9.75 11.25 -6.72
C ALA A 212 11.22 10.85 -6.55
N VAL A 213 11.54 10.28 -5.38
CA VAL A 213 12.88 9.79 -5.02
C VAL A 213 12.85 8.27 -4.77
N PRO A 214 13.97 7.55 -4.94
CA PRO A 214 14.03 6.12 -4.60
C PRO A 214 13.83 5.87 -3.11
N VAL A 215 13.06 4.82 -2.78
CA VAL A 215 13.04 4.27 -1.43
C VAL A 215 14.29 3.42 -1.23
N GLN A 216 15.12 3.80 -0.28
CA GLN A 216 16.35 3.09 0.05
C GLN A 216 16.06 1.76 0.72
N ASN A 217 16.84 0.73 0.40
CA ASN A 217 16.69 -0.64 0.90
C ASN A 217 15.35 -1.32 0.51
N ASP A 218 14.62 -0.79 -0.47
CA ASP A 218 13.47 -1.48 -1.05
C ASP A 218 13.92 -2.36 -2.23
N PRO A 219 13.88 -3.70 -2.09
CA PRO A 219 14.26 -4.60 -3.19
C PRO A 219 13.28 -4.57 -4.36
N GLY A 220 12.11 -3.95 -4.18
CA GLY A 220 11.09 -3.79 -5.22
C GLY A 220 11.32 -2.60 -6.15
N GLY A 221 12.32 -1.75 -5.88
CA GLY A 221 12.66 -0.59 -6.71
C GLY A 221 11.58 0.49 -6.73
N THR A 222 10.91 0.70 -5.59
CA THR A 222 9.83 1.70 -5.45
C THR A 222 10.42 3.10 -5.35
N THR A 223 9.72 4.08 -5.90
CA THR A 223 9.96 5.51 -5.69
C THR A 223 8.81 6.14 -4.92
N VAL A 224 9.05 7.25 -4.23
CA VAL A 224 8.04 8.00 -3.48
C VAL A 224 8.11 9.48 -3.81
N ALA A 225 6.95 10.09 -4.07
CA ALA A 225 6.76 11.53 -4.07
C ALA A 225 5.96 11.93 -2.83
N VAL A 226 6.37 13.02 -2.19
CA VAL A 226 5.74 13.54 -0.98
C VAL A 226 5.13 14.88 -1.27
N THR A 227 3.83 15.02 -0.99
CA THR A 227 3.10 16.28 -1.16
C THR A 227 2.34 16.65 0.11
N ARG A 228 1.86 17.88 0.18
CA ARG A 228 1.00 18.33 1.28
C ARG A 228 -0.38 17.67 1.18
N GLU A 229 -0.96 17.37 2.32
CA GLU A 229 -2.35 16.94 2.44
C GLU A 229 -3.08 17.86 3.42
N GLY A 230 -3.97 18.70 2.89
CA GLY A 230 -4.62 19.74 3.68
C GLY A 230 -3.64 20.73 4.33
N ALA A 231 -3.99 21.19 5.52
CA ALA A 231 -3.22 22.22 6.23
C ALA A 231 -1.97 21.69 6.94
N ASN A 232 -1.96 20.43 7.39
CA ASN A 232 -0.92 19.89 8.29
C ASN A 232 -0.58 18.40 8.05
N GLY A 233 -1.09 17.81 6.97
CA GLY A 233 -0.87 16.42 6.62
C GLY A 233 0.15 16.22 5.50
N LEU A 234 0.56 14.97 5.32
CA LEU A 234 1.39 14.48 4.23
C LEU A 234 0.62 13.48 3.37
N ARG A 235 0.91 13.50 2.08
CA ARG A 235 0.53 12.50 1.11
C ARG A 235 1.78 11.91 0.48
N GLU A 236 1.98 10.62 0.65
CA GLU A 236 3.07 9.85 0.06
C GLU A 236 2.52 9.02 -1.10
N THR A 237 3.03 9.25 -2.31
CA THR A 237 2.63 8.49 -3.50
C THR A 237 3.77 7.58 -3.92
N TYR A 238 3.59 6.29 -3.70
CA TYR A 238 4.56 5.25 -4.05
C TYR A 238 4.31 4.74 -5.45
N SER A 239 5.36 4.70 -6.27
CA SER A 239 5.29 4.24 -7.66
C SER A 239 6.36 3.19 -7.95
N ARG A 240 6.05 2.28 -8.87
CA ARG A 240 6.99 1.29 -9.42
C ARG A 240 6.78 1.20 -10.93
N ASP A 241 7.86 1.23 -11.70
CA ASP A 241 7.81 1.23 -13.17
C ASP A 241 6.84 2.29 -13.73
N GLY A 242 6.85 3.48 -13.12
CA GLY A 242 5.99 4.61 -13.50
C GLY A 242 4.51 4.45 -13.14
N LYS A 243 4.11 3.39 -12.44
CA LYS A 243 2.72 3.15 -12.00
C LYS A 243 2.58 3.34 -10.50
N VAL A 244 1.56 4.06 -10.06
CA VAL A 244 1.25 4.22 -8.64
C VAL A 244 0.80 2.87 -8.08
N VAL A 245 1.45 2.43 -6.99
CA VAL A 245 1.18 1.15 -6.32
C VAL A 245 0.60 1.32 -4.93
N ALA A 246 0.82 2.47 -4.28
CA ALA A 246 0.20 2.81 -3.00
C ALA A 246 0.17 4.33 -2.81
N VAL A 247 -0.83 4.81 -2.09
CA VAL A 247 -0.91 6.20 -1.64
C VAL A 247 -1.22 6.20 -0.16
N TYR A 248 -0.36 6.85 0.63
CA TYR A 248 -0.59 7.07 2.04
C TYR A 248 -0.99 8.52 2.27
N THR A 249 -2.01 8.72 3.08
CA THR A 249 -2.41 10.03 3.61
C THR A 249 -2.23 10.00 5.12
N ILE A 250 -1.43 10.91 5.66
CA ILE A 250 -1.05 10.98 7.06
C ILE A 250 -1.47 12.36 7.60
N VAL A 251 -2.42 12.38 8.53
CA VAL A 251 -2.99 13.61 9.06
C VAL A 251 -2.90 13.60 10.59
N PRO A 252 -2.15 14.53 11.21
CA PRO A 252 -2.09 14.64 12.66
C PRO A 252 -3.41 15.14 13.24
N ASN A 253 -3.74 14.68 14.45
CA ASN A 253 -4.81 15.28 15.23
C ASN A 253 -4.42 16.70 15.69
N ALA A 254 -5.40 17.47 16.18
CA ALA A 254 -5.20 18.87 16.56
C ALA A 254 -4.15 19.11 17.65
N VAL A 255 -3.86 18.11 18.49
CA VAL A 255 -2.87 18.20 19.58
C VAL A 255 -1.54 17.51 19.25
N GLY A 256 -1.39 16.91 18.07
CA GLY A 256 -0.15 16.30 17.62
C GLY A 256 0.27 15.03 18.38
N THR A 257 -0.67 14.32 19.02
CA THR A 257 -0.39 13.08 19.80
C THR A 257 -0.72 11.82 19.04
N SER A 258 -1.51 11.91 17.98
CA SER A 258 -1.82 10.82 17.07
C SER A 258 -1.92 11.31 15.63
N VAL A 259 -1.74 10.38 14.70
CA VAL A 259 -1.98 10.59 13.27
C VAL A 259 -3.01 9.58 12.77
N SER A 260 -3.91 10.04 11.92
CA SER A 260 -4.75 9.17 11.10
C SER A 260 -3.96 8.82 9.83
N VAL A 261 -3.87 7.54 9.53
CA VAL A 261 -3.21 7.05 8.33
C VAL A 261 -4.23 6.33 7.45
N VAL A 262 -4.25 6.65 6.18
CA VAL A 262 -5.03 5.94 5.16
C VAL A 262 -4.07 5.50 4.07
N ASN A 263 -3.98 4.20 3.84
CA ASN A 263 -3.32 3.60 2.68
C ASN A 263 -4.40 3.23 1.66
N SER A 264 -4.19 3.57 0.40
CA SER A 264 -5.04 3.15 -0.71
C SER A 264 -4.20 2.58 -1.85
N ASP A 265 -4.69 1.49 -2.45
CA ASP A 265 -4.13 0.90 -3.66
C ASP A 265 -4.99 1.31 -4.86
N PRO A 266 -4.51 2.19 -5.74
CA PRO A 266 -5.31 2.64 -6.89
C PRO A 266 -5.51 1.56 -7.96
N ARG A 267 -4.79 0.43 -7.88
CA ARG A 267 -4.88 -0.67 -8.85
C ARG A 267 -6.16 -1.49 -8.69
N ASP A 268 -6.71 -1.56 -7.47
CA ASP A 268 -7.96 -2.29 -7.16
C ASP A 268 -8.98 -1.49 -6.36
N GLY A 269 -8.57 -0.30 -5.86
CA GLY A 269 -9.40 0.60 -5.05
C GLY A 269 -9.51 0.19 -3.59
N SER A 270 -8.72 -0.79 -3.14
CA SER A 270 -8.69 -1.19 -1.73
C SER A 270 -8.08 -0.09 -0.84
N LYS A 271 -8.50 -0.06 0.43
CA LYS A 271 -7.99 0.86 1.43
C LYS A 271 -7.79 0.15 2.76
N ALA A 272 -6.77 0.62 3.48
CA ALA A 272 -6.61 0.33 4.89
C ALA A 272 -6.45 1.64 5.64
N SER A 273 -7.06 1.76 6.83
CA SER A 273 -6.92 2.95 7.66
C SER A 273 -6.62 2.55 9.10
N TRP A 274 -5.83 3.36 9.79
CA TRP A 274 -5.50 3.16 11.21
C TRP A 274 -5.06 4.46 11.87
N THR A 275 -4.93 4.40 13.18
CA THR A 275 -4.32 5.46 13.99
C THR A 275 -2.92 5.03 14.39
N SER A 276 -1.96 5.96 14.32
CA SER A 276 -0.67 5.78 14.98
C SER A 276 -0.51 6.83 16.08
N ASN A 277 0.01 6.40 17.22
CA ASN A 277 0.23 7.26 18.38
C ASN A 277 1.70 7.66 18.44
N LYS A 278 1.97 8.89 18.89
CA LYS A 278 3.33 9.37 19.06
C LYS A 278 4.01 8.54 20.14
N ALA A 279 5.16 7.95 19.81
CA ALA A 279 5.96 7.25 20.78
C ALA A 279 6.60 8.25 21.76
N SER A 280 6.59 7.91 23.05
CA SER A 280 7.16 8.72 24.12
C SER A 280 8.68 8.59 24.18
#